data_b51ba81ba05e86b8250b204adef48850
#
_entry.id   b51ba81ba05e86b8250b204adef48850
#
_cell.length_a   1.000
_cell.length_b   1.000
_cell.length_c   1.000
_cell.angle_alpha   90.00
_cell.angle_beta   90.00
_cell.angle_gamma   90.00
#
_symmetry.space_group_name_H-M   'P 1'
#
loop_
_entity.id
_entity.type
_entity.pdbx_description
1 polymer ?
#
loop_
_entity_poly.entity_id
_entity_poly.type
_entity_poly.pdbx_seq_one_letter_code
_entity_poly.pdbx_strand_id
1 'polypeptide(L)'
;MGICLNALHQDNDFETSIQFKEVERVPIEEPNKFLVKFVLLGTIMINSTNTPIEMEVIHVDTIDSTMPASREYIDQGNKLPFIYNTKIQTHGKGKGDRKWAGSIEGNIYTSSSIPTNMIKNELNANDVLVKITAISIIQQLRTFDKNEFFLKYPNDILCKDKKKLGGIIAEHYKDFCIIGFGINIVDKPEQNEIRKEGLQPCYVNAHLSKLKKKPDALELSIEITKQIIYNLGLTRKEIDELFEKYIKKEGE
;
A
#
# COMPACT_ATOMS: atom_id res chain seq x y z
N MET A 1 -18.10 12.23 13.95
CA MET A 1 -17.86 13.20 12.85
C MET A 1 -17.49 12.36 11.63
N GLY A 2 -18.45 12.14 10.73
CA GLY A 2 -18.25 11.27 9.57
C GLY A 2 -17.33 11.94 8.56
N ILE A 3 -16.21 11.30 8.21
CA ILE A 3 -15.36 11.73 7.10
C ILE A 3 -16.01 11.17 5.81
N CYS A 4 -16.61 12.05 5.03
CA CYS A 4 -17.15 11.71 3.72
C CYS A 4 -16.01 11.86 2.70
N LEU A 5 -15.41 10.75 2.27
CA LEU A 5 -14.43 10.73 1.18
C LEU A 5 -15.19 10.60 -0.14
N ASN A 6 -15.47 11.72 -0.79
CA ASN A 6 -15.94 11.72 -2.17
C ASN A 6 -14.74 11.49 -3.10
N ALA A 7 -14.61 10.29 -3.61
CA ALA A 7 -13.65 9.98 -4.68
C ALA A 7 -14.09 10.67 -5.98
N LEU A 8 -13.27 11.62 -6.43
CA LEU A 8 -13.35 12.17 -7.78
C LEU A 8 -12.68 11.19 -8.75
N HIS A 9 -13.47 10.38 -9.42
CA HIS A 9 -13.03 9.68 -10.64
C HIS A 9 -14.15 9.73 -11.68
N GLN A 10 -14.02 10.64 -12.64
CA GLN A 10 -14.59 10.53 -13.97
C GLN A 10 -13.55 9.80 -14.82
N ASP A 11 -13.91 8.60 -15.30
CA ASP A 11 -13.31 7.80 -16.39
C ASP A 11 -12.97 6.33 -16.07
N ASN A 12 -13.42 5.77 -14.96
CA ASN A 12 -13.50 4.31 -14.79
C ASN A 12 -14.82 3.99 -14.11
N ASP A 13 -15.56 3.01 -14.64
CA ASP A 13 -16.86 2.52 -14.17
C ASP A 13 -16.84 1.90 -12.75
N PHE A 14 -16.31 2.62 -11.76
CA PHE A 14 -16.21 2.18 -10.38
C PHE A 14 -16.99 3.14 -9.48
N GLU A 15 -18.23 2.81 -9.17
CA GLU A 15 -18.88 3.35 -7.98
C GLU A 15 -18.40 2.56 -6.76
N THR A 16 -17.43 3.12 -6.01
CA THR A 16 -17.07 2.63 -4.69
C THR A 16 -17.72 3.53 -3.65
N SER A 17 -18.82 3.11 -3.06
CA SER A 17 -19.34 3.73 -1.85
C SER A 17 -18.66 3.08 -0.64
N ILE A 18 -17.80 3.84 0.05
CA ILE A 18 -17.26 3.40 1.34
C ILE A 18 -18.13 4.01 2.42
N GLN A 19 -18.88 3.19 3.14
CA GLN A 19 -19.51 3.59 4.38
C GLN A 19 -18.57 3.24 5.54
N PHE A 20 -18.06 4.26 6.22
CA PHE A 20 -17.26 4.08 7.41
C PHE A 20 -18.18 3.93 8.62
N LYS A 21 -18.09 2.79 9.31
CA LYS A 21 -18.57 2.68 10.69
C LYS A 21 -17.42 3.02 11.62
N GLU A 22 -17.63 4.03 12.45
CA GLU A 22 -16.69 4.41 13.50
C GLU A 22 -16.50 3.24 14.47
N VAL A 23 -15.25 2.90 14.78
CA VAL A 23 -14.90 1.78 15.63
C VAL A 23 -14.12 2.25 16.84
N GLU A 24 -14.35 1.51 17.93
CA GLU A 24 -13.82 1.69 19.27
C GLU A 24 -12.35 2.08 19.33
N ARG A 25 -12.08 3.08 20.16
CA ARG A 25 -10.74 3.30 20.70
C ARG A 25 -10.46 2.21 21.73
N VAL A 26 -9.61 1.26 21.38
CA VAL A 26 -9.16 0.23 22.31
C VAL A 26 -7.92 0.73 23.04
N PRO A 27 -7.96 0.91 24.37
CA PRO A 27 -6.75 1.21 25.13
C PRO A 27 -5.81 -0.01 25.10
N ILE A 28 -4.52 0.22 24.84
CA ILE A 28 -3.48 -0.78 25.07
C ILE A 28 -2.99 -0.61 26.51
N GLU A 29 -2.70 -1.73 27.19
CA GLU A 29 -2.20 -1.77 28.58
C GLU A 29 -0.77 -1.20 28.77
N GLU A 30 -0.24 -0.42 27.84
CA GLU A 30 1.03 0.30 28.01
C GLU A 30 0.78 1.78 28.25
N PRO A 31 1.36 2.40 29.30
CA PRO A 31 1.20 3.82 29.55
C PRO A 31 1.78 4.64 28.40
N ASN A 32 0.96 5.51 27.83
CA ASN A 32 1.27 6.45 26.75
C ASN A 32 1.28 5.91 25.31
N LYS A 33 0.80 4.70 25.02
CA LYS A 33 0.51 4.27 23.66
C LYS A 33 -1.01 4.17 23.46
N PHE A 34 -1.57 5.04 22.64
CA PHE A 34 -2.95 4.94 22.20
C PHE A 34 -2.99 4.22 20.86
N LEU A 35 -3.54 3.01 20.85
CA LEU A 35 -3.97 2.39 19.62
C LEU A 35 -5.26 3.09 19.19
N VAL A 36 -5.18 4.03 18.28
CA VAL A 36 -6.38 4.50 17.59
C VAL A 36 -6.71 3.43 16.55
N LYS A 37 -7.37 2.37 17.00
CA LYS A 37 -7.89 1.34 16.11
C LYS A 37 -9.15 1.92 15.45
N PHE A 38 -8.99 2.55 14.30
CA PHE A 38 -10.11 2.76 13.40
C PHE A 38 -10.32 1.46 12.63
N VAL A 39 -11.22 0.61 13.03
CA VAL A 39 -11.70 -0.46 12.15
C VAL A 39 -12.73 0.20 11.23
N LEU A 40 -12.30 0.56 10.05
CA LEU A 40 -13.18 1.02 9.00
C LEU A 40 -13.63 -0.24 8.25
N LEU A 41 -14.88 -0.67 8.46
CA LEU A 41 -15.48 -1.68 7.60
C LEU A 41 -15.83 -0.99 6.29
N GLY A 42 -15.05 -1.27 5.25
CA GLY A 42 -15.31 -0.81 3.89
C GLY A 42 -15.82 -1.94 3.04
N THR A 43 -16.89 -1.71 2.31
CA THR A 43 -17.35 -2.64 1.27
C THR A 43 -16.73 -2.23 -0.06
N ILE A 44 -15.92 -3.10 -0.67
CA ILE A 44 -15.35 -2.89 -1.99
C ILE A 44 -16.22 -3.64 -2.99
N MET A 45 -16.79 -2.92 -3.98
CA MET A 45 -17.47 -3.54 -5.11
C MET A 45 -16.43 -3.87 -6.18
N ILE A 46 -16.29 -5.13 -6.53
CA ILE A 46 -15.46 -5.57 -7.66
C ILE A 46 -16.38 -5.81 -8.84
N ASN A 47 -16.23 -5.03 -9.89
CA ASN A 47 -17.14 -4.99 -11.05
C ASN A 47 -17.27 -6.30 -11.84
N SER A 48 -16.41 -7.31 -11.63
CA SER A 48 -16.56 -8.61 -12.32
C SER A 48 -17.60 -9.54 -11.70
N THR A 49 -17.96 -9.34 -10.41
CA THR A 49 -18.85 -10.25 -9.68
C THR A 49 -19.99 -9.55 -8.94
N ASN A 50 -20.00 -8.23 -8.86
CA ASN A 50 -20.94 -7.44 -8.03
C ASN A 50 -20.98 -7.91 -6.55
N THR A 51 -19.93 -8.58 -6.08
CA THR A 51 -19.88 -9.10 -4.71
C THR A 51 -19.15 -8.09 -3.84
N PRO A 52 -19.78 -7.57 -2.78
CA PRO A 52 -19.13 -6.68 -1.85
C PRO A 52 -18.06 -7.45 -1.06
N ILE A 53 -16.84 -6.89 -1.00
CA ILE A 53 -15.77 -7.40 -0.13
C ILE A 53 -15.69 -6.50 1.09
N GLU A 54 -15.91 -7.08 2.26
CA GLU A 54 -15.63 -6.40 3.52
C GLU A 54 -14.12 -6.41 3.78
N MET A 55 -13.56 -5.26 4.13
CA MET A 55 -12.14 -5.09 4.44
C MET A 55 -12.00 -4.23 5.68
N GLU A 56 -11.10 -4.61 6.57
CA GLU A 56 -10.77 -3.84 7.76
C GLU A 56 -9.56 -2.92 7.51
N VAL A 57 -9.56 -1.74 8.12
CA VAL A 57 -8.43 -0.81 8.11
C VAL A 57 -8.01 -0.52 9.55
N ILE A 58 -6.79 -0.94 9.90
CA ILE A 58 -6.17 -0.68 11.20
C ILE A 58 -5.14 0.43 10.97
N HIS A 59 -5.35 1.57 11.63
CA HIS A 59 -4.42 2.69 11.58
C HIS A 59 -3.90 3.01 12.97
N VAL A 60 -2.57 3.13 13.11
CA VAL A 60 -1.89 3.43 14.37
C VAL A 60 -0.87 4.56 14.17
N ASP A 61 -0.57 5.31 15.23
CA ASP A 61 0.39 6.40 15.12
C ASP A 61 1.83 5.87 14.97
N THR A 62 2.23 4.92 15.79
CA THR A 62 3.59 4.37 15.77
C THR A 62 3.60 2.89 16.08
N ILE A 63 4.39 2.12 15.32
CA ILE A 63 4.63 0.70 15.55
C ILE A 63 6.04 0.32 15.08
N ASP A 64 6.53 -0.83 15.52
CA ASP A 64 7.84 -1.31 15.06
C ASP A 64 7.82 -1.62 13.55
N SER A 65 6.85 -2.41 13.11
CA SER A 65 6.66 -2.71 11.69
C SER A 65 5.25 -3.25 11.43
N THR A 66 4.64 -2.83 10.34
CA THR A 66 3.29 -3.28 9.95
C THR A 66 3.24 -4.77 9.59
N MET A 67 4.34 -5.36 9.09
CA MET A 67 4.39 -6.79 8.71
C MET A 67 4.25 -7.74 9.92
N PRO A 68 5.06 -7.64 11.00
CA PRO A 68 4.84 -8.41 12.22
C PRO A 68 3.48 -8.14 12.85
N ALA A 69 3.04 -6.88 12.90
CA ALA A 69 1.73 -6.53 13.44
C ALA A 69 0.58 -7.19 12.68
N SER A 70 0.70 -7.32 11.37
CA SER A 70 -0.27 -8.06 10.56
C SER A 70 -0.30 -9.55 10.93
N ARG A 71 0.85 -10.17 11.20
CA ARG A 71 0.89 -11.58 11.67
C ARG A 71 0.18 -11.73 13.01
N GLU A 72 0.47 -10.85 13.97
CA GLU A 72 -0.19 -10.86 15.28
C GLU A 72 -1.70 -10.67 15.15
N TYR A 73 -2.16 -9.81 14.23
CA TYR A 73 -3.58 -9.62 13.98
C TYR A 73 -4.25 -10.86 13.37
N ILE A 74 -3.56 -11.58 12.47
CA ILE A 74 -4.01 -12.89 11.96
C ILE A 74 -4.06 -13.92 13.07
N ASP A 75 -3.08 -13.94 13.98
CA ASP A 75 -3.01 -14.87 15.11
C ASP A 75 -4.17 -14.69 16.11
N GLN A 76 -4.74 -13.48 16.19
CA GLN A 76 -5.96 -13.19 16.96
C GLN A 76 -7.24 -13.77 16.32
N GLY A 77 -7.13 -14.45 15.17
CA GLY A 77 -8.24 -15.16 14.53
C GLY A 77 -8.99 -14.37 13.48
N ASN A 78 -8.48 -13.23 13.04
CA ASN A 78 -9.08 -12.43 11.98
C ASN A 78 -9.09 -13.19 10.66
N LYS A 79 -10.17 -13.07 9.88
CA LYS A 79 -10.41 -13.81 8.64
C LYS A 79 -10.68 -12.92 7.43
N LEU A 80 -11.02 -11.68 7.65
CA LEU A 80 -11.26 -10.70 6.58
C LEU A 80 -9.95 -10.18 6.01
N PRO A 81 -9.92 -9.74 4.75
CA PRO A 81 -8.81 -8.93 4.25
C PRO A 81 -8.71 -7.65 5.08
N PHE A 82 -7.50 -7.20 5.32
CA PHE A 82 -7.28 -5.99 6.10
C PHE A 82 -6.03 -5.21 5.68
N ILE A 83 -6.01 -3.94 6.06
CA ILE A 83 -4.86 -3.05 5.94
C ILE A 83 -4.35 -2.76 7.35
N TYR A 84 -3.05 -2.94 7.56
CA TYR A 84 -2.35 -2.40 8.73
C TYR A 84 -1.49 -1.23 8.28
N ASN A 85 -1.86 -0.02 8.69
CA ASN A 85 -1.18 1.23 8.32
C ASN A 85 -0.68 1.96 9.56
N THR A 86 0.44 2.67 9.43
CA THR A 86 0.98 3.49 10.51
C THR A 86 1.57 4.80 9.98
N LYS A 87 1.60 5.83 10.83
CA LYS A 87 2.32 7.08 10.51
C LYS A 87 3.83 6.92 10.61
N ILE A 88 4.31 6.07 11.56
CA ILE A 88 5.73 5.87 11.84
C ILE A 88 6.04 4.39 12.09
N GLN A 89 7.10 3.89 11.47
CA GLN A 89 7.72 2.60 11.79
C GLN A 89 9.09 2.81 12.44
N THR A 90 9.32 2.22 13.62
CA THR A 90 10.61 2.31 14.30
C THR A 90 11.62 1.26 13.82
N HIS A 91 11.12 0.12 13.34
CA HIS A 91 11.94 -1.01 12.86
C HIS A 91 11.39 -1.54 11.52
N GLY A 92 11.15 -0.65 10.56
CA GLY A 92 10.62 -1.01 9.24
C GLY A 92 11.49 -2.04 8.53
N LYS A 93 10.85 -3.05 7.93
CA LYS A 93 11.51 -4.15 7.20
C LYS A 93 11.54 -3.89 5.70
N GLY A 94 12.67 -4.20 5.06
CA GLY A 94 12.85 -4.28 3.62
C GLY A 94 13.08 -5.72 3.17
N LYS A 95 13.49 -5.93 1.92
CA LYS A 95 13.78 -7.27 1.37
C LYS A 95 15.05 -7.86 1.97
N GLY A 96 14.99 -9.10 2.46
CA GLY A 96 16.06 -9.77 3.19
C GLY A 96 16.33 -9.04 4.52
N ASP A 97 17.59 -8.82 4.86
CA ASP A 97 18.01 -8.16 6.11
C ASP A 97 18.01 -6.63 6.05
N ARG A 98 17.53 -6.05 4.94
CA ARG A 98 17.49 -4.60 4.76
C ARG A 98 16.40 -3.97 5.62
N LYS A 99 16.68 -2.77 6.12
CA LYS A 99 15.70 -1.95 6.84
C LYS A 99 15.00 -0.97 5.88
N TRP A 100 13.76 -0.66 6.18
CA TRP A 100 13.02 0.44 5.56
C TRP A 100 12.98 1.63 6.53
N ALA A 101 13.38 2.81 6.06
CA ALA A 101 13.29 4.04 6.87
C ALA A 101 11.81 4.40 7.07
N GLY A 102 11.36 4.46 8.32
CA GLY A 102 9.95 4.61 8.67
C GLY A 102 9.65 5.80 9.58
N SER A 103 10.60 6.73 9.76
CA SER A 103 10.52 7.81 10.74
C SER A 103 9.81 9.09 10.27
N ILE A 104 9.42 9.17 8.98
CA ILE A 104 8.82 10.39 8.40
C ILE A 104 7.31 10.26 8.33
N GLU A 105 6.58 11.01 9.18
CA GLU A 105 5.14 11.11 9.11
C GLU A 105 4.67 11.73 7.78
N GLY A 106 3.61 11.14 7.20
CA GLY A 106 3.09 11.52 5.88
C GLY A 106 3.56 10.64 4.73
N ASN A 107 4.50 9.71 4.99
CA ASN A 107 4.84 8.64 4.06
C ASN A 107 3.92 7.43 4.26
N ILE A 108 3.87 6.53 3.27
CA ILE A 108 3.11 5.29 3.38
C ILE A 108 3.97 4.21 4.01
N TYR A 109 3.44 3.62 5.08
CA TYR A 109 3.95 2.41 5.73
C TYR A 109 2.76 1.48 5.96
N THR A 110 2.56 0.54 5.07
CA THR A 110 1.34 -0.26 5.01
C THR A 110 1.65 -1.73 4.75
N SER A 111 0.86 -2.59 5.35
CA SER A 111 0.76 -4.00 4.98
C SER A 111 -0.69 -4.31 4.65
N SER A 112 -0.94 -4.79 3.42
CA SER A 112 -2.22 -5.34 3.00
C SER A 112 -2.19 -6.84 3.18
N SER A 113 -3.13 -7.38 3.94
CA SER A 113 -3.24 -8.80 4.25
C SER A 113 -4.49 -9.36 3.57
N ILE A 114 -4.29 -10.30 2.66
CA ILE A 114 -5.34 -10.84 1.79
C ILE A 114 -5.43 -12.35 2.02
N PRO A 115 -6.61 -12.90 2.38
CA PRO A 115 -6.79 -14.34 2.50
C PRO A 115 -6.44 -15.07 1.20
N THR A 116 -5.71 -16.18 1.30
CA THR A 116 -5.23 -16.94 0.12
C THR A 116 -6.37 -17.49 -0.73
N ASN A 117 -7.54 -17.78 -0.14
CA ASN A 117 -8.73 -18.23 -0.85
C ASN A 117 -9.34 -17.15 -1.78
N MET A 118 -8.94 -15.89 -1.63
CA MET A 118 -9.31 -14.79 -2.54
C MET A 118 -8.33 -14.64 -3.72
N ILE A 119 -7.26 -15.41 -3.75
CA ILE A 119 -6.17 -15.30 -4.73
C ILE A 119 -6.19 -16.53 -5.63
N LYS A 120 -6.25 -16.33 -6.96
CA LYS A 120 -6.14 -17.43 -7.91
C LYS A 120 -4.79 -18.14 -7.75
N ASN A 121 -4.76 -19.49 -7.87
CA ASN A 121 -3.55 -20.28 -7.65
C ASN A 121 -2.35 -19.79 -8.51
N GLU A 122 -2.58 -19.44 -9.77
CA GLU A 122 -1.54 -18.94 -10.68
C GLU A 122 -0.98 -17.56 -10.29
N LEU A 123 -1.65 -16.83 -9.40
CA LEU A 123 -1.24 -15.52 -8.89
C LEU A 123 -0.66 -15.58 -7.47
N ASN A 124 -0.72 -16.73 -6.82
CA ASN A 124 -0.41 -16.88 -5.40
C ASN A 124 1.10 -17.06 -5.09
N ALA A 125 1.99 -16.68 -5.99
CA ALA A 125 3.42 -16.66 -5.73
C ALA A 125 3.88 -15.25 -5.29
N ASN A 126 4.83 -15.17 -4.36
CA ASN A 126 5.29 -13.90 -3.79
C ASN A 126 5.79 -12.92 -4.86
N ASP A 127 6.48 -13.38 -5.89
CA ASP A 127 6.97 -12.55 -6.99
C ASP A 127 5.82 -11.98 -7.83
N VAL A 128 4.74 -12.75 -8.01
CA VAL A 128 3.53 -12.32 -8.72
C VAL A 128 2.77 -11.29 -7.89
N LEU A 129 2.61 -11.52 -6.59
CA LEU A 129 1.97 -10.57 -5.67
C LEU A 129 2.74 -9.25 -5.62
N VAL A 130 4.06 -9.30 -5.62
CA VAL A 130 4.90 -8.09 -5.73
C VAL A 130 4.67 -7.36 -7.06
N LYS A 131 4.57 -8.07 -8.18
CA LYS A 131 4.23 -7.48 -9.50
C LYS A 131 2.85 -6.81 -9.47
N ILE A 132 1.83 -7.52 -8.99
CA ILE A 132 0.45 -7.01 -8.89
C ILE A 132 0.43 -5.73 -8.05
N THR A 133 1.10 -5.75 -6.90
CA THR A 133 1.19 -4.58 -6.02
C THR A 133 1.93 -3.42 -6.68
N ALA A 134 3.03 -3.69 -7.36
CA ALA A 134 3.77 -2.67 -8.08
C ALA A 134 2.94 -2.01 -9.18
N ILE A 135 2.20 -2.80 -9.96
CA ILE A 135 1.24 -2.32 -10.97
C ILE A 135 0.18 -1.44 -10.30
N SER A 136 -0.42 -1.91 -9.19
CA SER A 136 -1.47 -1.19 -8.46
C SER A 136 -0.99 0.16 -7.94
N ILE A 137 0.22 0.21 -7.37
CA ILE A 137 0.85 1.46 -6.91
C ILE A 137 1.02 2.43 -8.10
N ILE A 138 1.56 1.95 -9.22
CA ILE A 138 1.75 2.82 -10.41
C ILE A 138 0.42 3.29 -10.98
N GLN A 139 -0.60 2.44 -11.02
CA GLN A 139 -1.94 2.84 -11.50
C GLN A 139 -2.49 3.97 -10.63
N GLN A 140 -2.40 3.87 -9.31
CA GLN A 140 -2.85 4.91 -8.39
C GLN A 140 -2.00 6.19 -8.48
N LEU A 141 -0.68 6.08 -8.54
CA LEU A 141 0.19 7.26 -8.69
C LEU A 141 -0.02 7.99 -10.02
N ARG A 142 -0.32 7.25 -11.09
CA ARG A 142 -0.59 7.83 -12.43
C ARG A 142 -1.93 8.56 -12.54
N THR A 143 -2.81 8.44 -11.56
CA THR A 143 -3.98 9.31 -11.46
C THR A 143 -3.59 10.75 -11.18
N PHE A 144 -2.43 10.95 -10.53
CA PHE A 144 -1.86 12.26 -10.25
C PHE A 144 -0.95 12.77 -11.39
N ASP A 145 -0.07 11.90 -11.92
CA ASP A 145 0.77 12.21 -13.08
C ASP A 145 1.12 10.94 -13.88
N LYS A 146 0.80 10.95 -15.19
CA LYS A 146 0.90 9.76 -16.04
C LYS A 146 2.34 9.31 -16.35
N ASN A 147 3.33 10.18 -16.25
CA ASN A 147 4.67 9.96 -16.81
C ASN A 147 5.81 9.97 -15.79
N GLU A 148 5.50 10.15 -14.51
CA GLU A 148 6.55 10.38 -13.50
C GLU A 148 7.04 9.11 -12.79
N PHE A 149 6.27 7.98 -12.86
CA PHE A 149 6.50 6.79 -12.03
C PHE A 149 6.63 5.51 -12.86
N PHE A 150 7.61 4.66 -12.48
CA PHE A 150 7.98 3.45 -13.20
C PHE A 150 8.27 2.29 -12.23
N LEU A 151 8.24 1.08 -12.76
CA LEU A 151 8.66 -0.12 -12.04
C LEU A 151 10.13 -0.44 -12.30
N LYS A 152 10.81 -0.90 -11.26
CA LYS A 152 12.11 -1.56 -11.35
C LYS A 152 12.03 -2.93 -10.70
N TYR A 153 12.20 -3.97 -11.54
CA TYR A 153 12.21 -5.35 -11.07
C TYR A 153 13.28 -5.56 -9.98
N PRO A 154 13.04 -6.34 -8.94
CA PRO A 154 11.79 -7.09 -8.71
C PRO A 154 10.74 -6.33 -7.87
N ASN A 155 11.08 -5.29 -7.13
CA ASN A 155 10.25 -4.79 -6.03
C ASN A 155 10.37 -3.29 -5.74
N ASP A 156 10.95 -2.51 -6.64
CA ASP A 156 11.15 -1.08 -6.44
C ASP A 156 10.23 -0.24 -7.35
N ILE A 157 9.71 0.84 -6.79
CA ILE A 157 9.04 1.91 -7.54
C ILE A 157 10.04 3.06 -7.68
N LEU A 158 10.18 3.55 -8.90
CA LEU A 158 11.06 4.68 -9.22
C LEU A 158 10.26 5.89 -9.70
N CYS A 159 10.79 7.08 -9.48
CA CYS A 159 10.40 8.26 -10.24
C CYS A 159 11.23 8.37 -11.54
N LYS A 160 10.87 9.32 -12.40
CA LYS A 160 11.51 9.50 -13.71
C LYS A 160 13.02 9.74 -13.62
N ASP A 161 13.50 10.33 -12.53
CA ASP A 161 14.94 10.55 -12.28
C ASP A 161 15.70 9.29 -11.88
N LYS A 162 15.09 8.11 -12.03
CA LYS A 162 15.64 6.80 -11.62
C LYS A 162 15.93 6.68 -10.10
N LYS A 163 15.39 7.58 -9.28
CA LYS A 163 15.48 7.53 -7.82
C LYS A 163 14.37 6.66 -7.24
N LYS A 164 14.59 6.14 -6.04
CA LYS A 164 13.66 5.23 -5.38
C LYS A 164 12.51 5.96 -4.70
N LEU A 165 11.29 5.72 -5.16
CA LEU A 165 10.06 6.22 -4.54
C LEU A 165 9.51 5.27 -3.49
N GLY A 166 9.55 3.98 -3.76
CA GLY A 166 8.92 2.97 -2.92
C GLY A 166 9.57 1.59 -3.03
N GLY A 167 9.12 0.70 -2.17
CA GLY A 167 9.53 -0.71 -2.19
C GLY A 167 8.42 -1.60 -1.67
N ILE A 168 8.43 -2.85 -2.12
CA ILE A 168 7.39 -3.84 -1.85
C ILE A 168 8.05 -5.12 -1.36
N ILE A 169 7.44 -5.76 -0.37
CA ILE A 169 7.78 -7.11 0.08
C ILE A 169 6.49 -7.92 0.23
N ALA A 170 6.54 -9.21 -0.04
CA ALA A 170 5.39 -10.10 0.14
C ALA A 170 5.83 -11.39 0.83
N GLU A 171 4.98 -11.92 1.67
CA GLU A 171 5.17 -13.20 2.35
C GLU A 171 3.84 -13.92 2.54
N HIS A 172 3.91 -15.25 2.63
CA HIS A 172 2.78 -16.06 3.07
C HIS A 172 2.86 -16.27 4.58
N TYR A 173 1.73 -16.11 5.25
CA TYR A 173 1.59 -16.40 6.67
C TYR A 173 0.24 -17.03 6.94
N LYS A 174 0.23 -18.30 7.37
CA LYS A 174 -1.00 -19.11 7.50
C LYS A 174 -1.84 -19.02 6.21
N ASP A 175 -3.12 -18.72 6.32
CA ASP A 175 -4.06 -18.60 5.21
C ASP A 175 -4.09 -17.19 4.59
N PHE A 176 -3.02 -16.41 4.76
CA PHE A 176 -2.91 -15.04 4.23
C PHE A 176 -1.64 -14.84 3.41
N CYS A 177 -1.75 -13.92 2.44
CA CYS A 177 -0.63 -13.23 1.85
C CYS A 177 -0.54 -11.84 2.46
N ILE A 178 0.60 -11.52 3.09
CA ILE A 178 0.89 -10.21 3.66
C ILE A 178 1.79 -9.47 2.68
N ILE A 179 1.35 -8.32 2.21
CA ILE A 179 2.04 -7.49 1.22
C ILE A 179 2.39 -6.16 1.87
N GLY A 180 3.65 -5.98 2.24
CA GLY A 180 4.17 -4.74 2.80
C GLY A 180 4.64 -3.80 1.69
N PHE A 181 4.23 -2.54 1.74
CA PHE A 181 4.75 -1.50 0.85
C PHE A 181 5.00 -0.18 1.58
N GLY A 182 6.11 0.44 1.22
CA GLY A 182 6.47 1.77 1.66
C GLY A 182 6.62 2.72 0.48
N ILE A 183 6.04 3.93 0.57
CA ILE A 183 6.11 4.95 -0.47
C ILE A 183 6.48 6.29 0.16
N ASN A 184 7.49 6.93 -0.40
CA ASN A 184 7.94 8.25 0.02
C ASN A 184 7.00 9.31 -0.58
N ILE A 185 6.13 9.90 0.24
CA ILE A 185 5.22 10.98 -0.17
C ILE A 185 5.86 12.33 0.11
N VAL A 186 6.35 12.52 1.34
CA VAL A 186 6.84 13.78 1.87
C VAL A 186 8.34 13.75 2.02
N ASP A 187 9.00 14.78 1.52
CA ASP A 187 10.42 15.03 1.78
C ASP A 187 10.59 15.82 3.08
N LYS A 188 11.36 15.27 4.01
CA LYS A 188 11.82 15.97 5.22
C LYS A 188 13.34 15.84 5.29
N PRO A 189 14.09 16.75 4.67
CA PRO A 189 15.55 16.66 4.54
C PRO A 189 16.28 16.48 5.87
N GLU A 190 15.78 17.12 6.95
CA GLU A 190 16.35 17.02 8.30
C GLU A 190 16.20 15.64 8.95
N GLN A 191 15.33 14.77 8.43
CA GLN A 191 15.11 13.40 8.92
C GLN A 191 15.62 12.34 7.94
N ASN A 192 16.14 12.76 6.79
CA ASN A 192 16.65 11.85 5.79
C ASN A 192 18.02 11.32 6.21
N GLU A 193 18.07 10.06 6.63
CA GLU A 193 19.34 9.34 6.69
C GLU A 193 19.88 9.21 5.25
N ILE A 194 20.95 9.92 4.95
CA ILE A 194 21.64 9.83 3.66
C ILE A 194 22.17 8.40 3.53
N ARG A 195 21.52 7.59 2.71
CA ARG A 195 22.02 6.26 2.39
C ARG A 195 23.32 6.40 1.61
N LYS A 196 24.41 5.89 2.19
CA LYS A 196 25.73 5.87 1.53
C LYS A 196 25.74 4.94 0.32
N GLU A 197 24.84 3.96 0.27
CA GLU A 197 24.75 2.95 -0.79
C GLU A 197 23.32 2.77 -1.29
N GLY A 198 23.15 2.49 -2.58
CA GLY A 198 21.86 2.20 -3.23
C GLY A 198 21.24 3.39 -3.95
N LEU A 199 19.98 3.23 -4.37
CA LEU A 199 19.25 4.28 -5.09
C LEU A 199 18.92 5.43 -4.14
N GLN A 200 19.19 6.66 -4.58
CA GLN A 200 18.77 7.87 -3.89
C GLN A 200 17.24 7.92 -3.78
N PRO A 201 16.67 8.44 -2.68
CA PRO A 201 15.23 8.57 -2.52
C PRO A 201 14.67 9.66 -3.44
N CYS A 202 13.41 9.48 -3.87
CA CYS A 202 12.57 10.54 -4.38
C CYS A 202 11.21 10.53 -3.65
N TYR A 203 10.40 11.56 -3.87
CA TYR A 203 9.20 11.80 -3.09
C TYR A 203 8.06 12.23 -4.02
N VAL A 204 6.85 11.72 -3.78
CA VAL A 204 5.67 12.04 -4.60
C VAL A 204 5.45 13.56 -4.66
N ASN A 205 5.52 14.24 -3.53
CA ASN A 205 5.26 15.68 -3.45
C ASN A 205 6.26 16.54 -4.24
N ALA A 206 7.50 16.07 -4.46
CA ALA A 206 8.48 16.77 -5.28
C ALA A 206 8.12 16.72 -6.77
N HIS A 207 7.53 15.60 -7.22
CA HIS A 207 7.12 15.40 -8.61
C HIS A 207 5.73 15.96 -8.92
N LEU A 208 4.88 16.08 -7.90
CA LEU A 208 3.51 16.55 -8.02
C LEU A 208 3.32 17.98 -7.48
N SER A 209 4.33 18.83 -7.58
CA SER A 209 4.31 20.21 -7.06
C SER A 209 3.19 21.09 -7.64
N LYS A 210 2.63 20.71 -8.80
CA LYS A 210 1.53 21.42 -9.48
C LYS A 210 0.14 21.00 -9.02
N LEU A 211 0.02 19.97 -8.17
CA LEU A 211 -1.28 19.50 -7.71
C LEU A 211 -1.88 20.44 -6.66
N LYS A 212 -3.17 20.70 -6.81
CA LYS A 212 -3.95 21.47 -5.82
C LYS A 212 -4.15 20.70 -4.50
N LYS A 213 -4.23 19.36 -4.57
CA LYS A 213 -4.39 18.47 -3.40
C LYS A 213 -3.26 17.45 -3.41
N LYS A 214 -2.52 17.39 -2.31
CA LYS A 214 -1.50 16.34 -2.08
C LYS A 214 -2.21 15.06 -1.64
N PRO A 215 -1.70 13.86 -2.03
CA PRO A 215 -2.27 12.62 -1.58
C PRO A 215 -2.13 12.47 -0.06
N ASP A 216 -3.19 12.06 0.62
CA ASP A 216 -3.13 11.58 1.99
C ASP A 216 -2.58 10.15 2.01
N ALA A 217 -1.69 9.85 2.95
CA ALA A 217 -0.99 8.57 2.99
C ALA A 217 -1.94 7.39 3.29
N LEU A 218 -2.91 7.58 4.20
CA LEU A 218 -3.88 6.55 4.52
C LEU A 218 -4.88 6.34 3.39
N GLU A 219 -5.43 7.44 2.84
CA GLU A 219 -6.34 7.39 1.69
C GLU A 219 -5.70 6.66 0.50
N LEU A 220 -4.46 7.03 0.16
CA LEU A 220 -3.74 6.39 -0.95
C LEU A 220 -3.41 4.92 -0.66
N SER A 221 -3.11 4.55 0.59
CA SER A 221 -2.91 3.15 0.99
C SER A 221 -4.17 2.30 0.79
N ILE A 222 -5.33 2.85 1.12
CA ILE A 222 -6.62 2.20 0.91
C ILE A 222 -6.89 2.02 -0.59
N GLU A 223 -6.71 3.06 -1.40
CA GLU A 223 -6.93 2.99 -2.85
C GLU A 223 -5.95 2.02 -3.54
N ILE A 224 -4.68 1.98 -3.12
CA ILE A 224 -3.72 0.99 -3.61
C ILE A 224 -4.18 -0.44 -3.27
N THR A 225 -4.66 -0.67 -2.04
CA THR A 225 -5.12 -2.02 -1.63
C THR A 225 -6.37 -2.45 -2.40
N LYS A 226 -7.31 -1.54 -2.65
CA LYS A 226 -8.45 -1.80 -3.54
C LYS A 226 -7.99 -2.19 -4.94
N GLN A 227 -7.01 -1.46 -5.49
CA GLN A 227 -6.46 -1.75 -6.79
C GLN A 227 -5.73 -3.11 -6.82
N ILE A 228 -5.05 -3.50 -5.73
CA ILE A 228 -4.46 -4.84 -5.59
C ILE A 228 -5.56 -5.91 -5.69
N ILE A 229 -6.63 -5.78 -4.90
CA ILE A 229 -7.75 -6.73 -4.89
C ILE A 229 -8.40 -6.81 -6.27
N TYR A 230 -8.60 -5.68 -6.95
CA TYR A 230 -9.10 -5.65 -8.33
C TYR A 230 -8.17 -6.40 -9.29
N ASN A 231 -6.86 -6.13 -9.24
CA ASN A 231 -5.88 -6.74 -10.13
C ASN A 231 -5.71 -8.25 -9.86
N LEU A 232 -6.03 -8.76 -8.67
CA LEU A 232 -6.11 -10.20 -8.39
C LEU A 232 -7.22 -10.91 -9.20
N GLY A 233 -8.18 -10.18 -9.74
CA GLY A 233 -9.19 -10.68 -10.69
C GLY A 233 -8.66 -10.91 -12.10
N LEU A 234 -7.53 -10.32 -12.48
CA LEU A 234 -6.91 -10.45 -13.79
C LEU A 234 -6.29 -11.84 -14.01
N THR A 235 -6.00 -12.18 -15.25
CA THR A 235 -5.22 -13.37 -15.60
C THR A 235 -3.72 -13.10 -15.45
N ARG A 236 -2.92 -14.15 -15.34
CA ARG A 236 -1.47 -14.02 -15.29
C ARG A 236 -0.91 -13.27 -16.51
N LYS A 237 -1.47 -13.52 -17.70
CA LYS A 237 -1.06 -12.86 -18.94
C LYS A 237 -1.30 -11.35 -18.89
N GLU A 238 -2.49 -10.92 -18.44
CA GLU A 238 -2.83 -9.49 -18.28
C GLU A 238 -1.90 -8.79 -17.27
N ILE A 239 -1.55 -9.47 -16.17
CA ILE A 239 -0.58 -8.95 -15.20
C ILE A 239 0.81 -8.76 -15.82
N ASP A 240 1.29 -9.75 -16.58
CA ASP A 240 2.62 -9.67 -17.23
C ASP A 240 2.63 -8.57 -18.31
N GLU A 241 1.55 -8.39 -19.09
CA GLU A 241 1.41 -7.29 -20.07
C GLU A 241 1.40 -5.91 -19.41
N LEU A 242 0.67 -5.75 -18.29
CA LEU A 242 0.68 -4.52 -17.51
C LEU A 242 2.05 -4.22 -16.89
N PHE A 243 2.73 -5.26 -16.42
CA PHE A 243 4.06 -5.10 -15.84
C PHE A 243 5.07 -4.61 -16.88
N GLU A 244 5.08 -5.19 -18.07
CA GLU A 244 5.94 -4.75 -19.18
C GLU A 244 5.66 -3.30 -19.62
N LYS A 245 4.40 -2.86 -19.55
CA LYS A 245 4.00 -1.47 -19.85
C LYS A 245 4.56 -0.45 -18.86
N TYR A 246 4.75 -0.86 -17.60
CA TYR A 246 5.15 0.06 -16.52
C TYR A 246 6.62 -0.06 -16.14
N ILE A 247 7.31 -1.10 -16.60
CA ILE A 247 8.73 -1.24 -16.33
C ILE A 247 9.53 -0.20 -17.12
N LYS A 248 10.51 0.41 -16.48
CA LYS A 248 11.44 1.30 -17.17
C LYS A 248 12.45 0.46 -17.92
N LYS A 249 12.49 0.58 -19.24
CA LYS A 249 13.49 -0.10 -20.08
C LYS A 249 14.85 0.54 -19.91
N GLU A 250 15.92 -0.27 -19.92
CA GLU A 250 17.28 0.25 -19.91
C GLU A 250 17.49 1.04 -21.21
N GLY A 251 17.83 2.34 -21.04
CA GLY A 251 18.08 3.26 -22.18
C GLY A 251 17.02 4.34 -22.39
N GLU A 252 15.90 4.32 -21.69
CA GLU A 252 14.89 5.39 -21.67
C GLU A 252 15.03 6.34 -20.48
#